data_02554d6fb96d5357c4eb9ef8307d131f
#
_entry.id   02554d6fb96d5357c4eb9ef8307d131f
#
_cell.length_a   1.000
_cell.length_b   1.000
_cell.length_c   1.000
_cell.angle_alpha   90.00
_cell.angle_beta   90.00
_cell.angle_gamma   90.00
#
_symmetry.space_group_name_H-M   'P 1'
#
loop_
_entity.id
_entity.type
_entity.pdbx_description
1 polymer ?
#
loop_
_entity_poly.entity_id
_entity_poly.type
_entity_poly.pdbx_seq_one_letter_code
_entity_poly.pdbx_strand_id
1 'polypeptide(L)'
;MNDANPTLDLQGAPLSRRAWLELVAGAGGAALAAGPMSALAQGAPKRGGVLKVSGTANPSSLDPATGGAGSDHTYLWTMYDTLVEWDYAALKPIPGMASWAYPDPKTMVLTIKPGITFHDGTPCDAQAVKFNLDRGRTEQRSNIKADLSSIASVDVTGPLQVKVTLARPDSALPAILSDRAGMMVSPTAAKALGNEHDRKPVGAGPWKFVSWADNQKLVVSRYDKYWRTDRGFLDGIEFSIITELATGLRSVVAGQNDMAYGLPPRLKPIIDKAKDLNLVTGPTLYCLQIYINLAKKHLDNVKVRQAINFALDRESFVKVALSGMGEVATMQLPKSHWAYEPALANLYPHDPAKARALLQEAGLGSGFELTVGNYTDQDSVRRGEIIQEQLGKVGIKLNFIRGSIPEISGQFFGNEKKFDLLISAWTGRPDPAMTYGLMYGKDAYFNAGRVEVSPELQQLLQESRASENLEVRKQVFSKLQRIVMEQALVAPLAFTLEFNAIHKKVQGYKPNLLGKPKYEFLSMT
;
A
#
# COMPACT_ATOMS: atom_id res chain seq x y z
N MET A 1 23.51 22.22 -63.99
CA MET A 1 24.74 21.59 -63.53
C MET A 1 24.34 20.65 -62.43
N ASN A 2 24.46 19.39 -62.74
CA ASN A 2 24.08 18.25 -61.93
C ASN A 2 24.98 18.08 -60.74
N ASP A 3 24.42 17.63 -59.65
CA ASP A 3 25.15 16.69 -58.81
C ASP A 3 24.12 15.74 -58.11
N ALA A 4 24.31 14.49 -58.47
CA ALA A 4 23.53 13.35 -58.02
C ALA A 4 24.03 12.84 -56.66
N ASN A 5 23.10 12.50 -55.81
CA ASN A 5 23.35 11.81 -54.57
C ASN A 5 23.08 10.31 -54.76
N PRO A 6 24.00 9.39 -54.47
CA PRO A 6 23.75 7.96 -54.59
C PRO A 6 23.14 7.40 -53.30
N THR A 7 21.98 6.82 -53.41
CA THR A 7 21.35 5.95 -52.40
C THR A 7 22.13 4.65 -52.28
N LEU A 8 22.61 4.32 -51.08
CA LEU A 8 23.19 3.02 -50.73
C LEU A 8 22.08 2.07 -50.27
N ASP A 9 21.85 1.07 -51.10
CA ASP A 9 20.98 -0.07 -50.83
C ASP A 9 21.77 -1.10 -50.01
N LEU A 10 21.35 -1.38 -48.77
CA LEU A 10 21.97 -2.37 -47.87
C LEU A 10 21.01 -3.55 -47.69
N GLN A 11 20.97 -4.45 -48.67
CA GLN A 11 20.50 -5.81 -48.46
C GLN A 11 21.65 -6.65 -47.87
N GLY A 12 21.65 -6.86 -46.56
CA GLY A 12 22.61 -7.71 -45.87
C GLY A 12 22.11 -9.12 -45.69
N ALA A 13 22.79 -10.08 -46.29
CA ALA A 13 22.60 -11.50 -46.07
C ALA A 13 22.98 -11.90 -44.60
N PRO A 14 22.37 -12.96 -44.01
CA PRO A 14 22.64 -13.35 -42.63
C PRO A 14 24.06 -13.92 -42.47
N LEU A 15 24.84 -13.32 -41.58
CA LEU A 15 26.18 -13.77 -41.24
C LEU A 15 26.13 -15.14 -40.56
N SER A 16 27.00 -16.07 -40.99
CA SER A 16 27.13 -17.41 -40.41
C SER A 16 27.74 -17.35 -38.97
N ARG A 17 27.42 -18.35 -38.15
CA ARG A 17 27.95 -18.48 -36.79
C ARG A 17 29.48 -18.39 -36.70
N ARG A 18 30.20 -18.71 -37.75
CA ARG A 18 31.67 -18.67 -37.82
C ARG A 18 32.19 -17.24 -38.00
N ALA A 19 31.48 -16.39 -38.74
CA ALA A 19 31.83 -14.97 -38.91
C ALA A 19 31.61 -14.16 -37.63
N TRP A 20 30.70 -14.61 -36.77
CA TRP A 20 30.46 -13.97 -35.47
C TRP A 20 31.59 -14.25 -34.44
N LEU A 21 32.16 -15.46 -34.50
CA LEU A 21 33.28 -15.85 -33.62
C LEU A 21 34.60 -15.21 -34.02
N GLU A 22 34.82 -14.90 -35.29
CA GLU A 22 36.03 -14.21 -35.76
C GLU A 22 36.00 -12.70 -35.50
N LEU A 23 34.84 -12.08 -35.38
CA LEU A 23 34.68 -10.67 -34.98
C LEU A 23 34.93 -10.44 -33.47
N VAL A 24 34.77 -11.47 -32.63
CA VAL A 24 35.03 -11.39 -31.19
C VAL A 24 36.51 -11.68 -30.86
N ALA A 25 37.25 -12.34 -31.75
CA ALA A 25 38.66 -12.66 -31.53
C ALA A 25 39.63 -11.59 -32.04
N GLY A 26 39.17 -10.59 -32.81
CA GLY A 26 40.01 -9.55 -33.45
C GLY A 26 40.17 -8.24 -32.66
N ALA A 27 39.51 -8.08 -31.51
CA ALA A 27 39.56 -6.84 -30.69
C ALA A 27 40.33 -6.99 -29.36
N GLY A 28 41.35 -7.81 -29.35
CA GLY A 28 42.23 -8.00 -28.21
C GLY A 28 43.54 -7.21 -28.35
N GLY A 29 43.56 -5.95 -28.01
CA GLY A 29 44.83 -5.24 -27.92
C GLY A 29 44.74 -3.73 -28.07
N ALA A 30 44.26 -3.00 -27.06
CA ALA A 30 44.74 -1.66 -26.75
C ALA A 30 44.14 -1.14 -25.43
N ALA A 31 45.05 -0.85 -24.49
CA ALA A 31 44.98 0.14 -23.43
C ALA A 31 43.97 -0.10 -22.28
N LEU A 32 44.45 -0.74 -21.26
CA LEU A 32 44.11 -0.53 -19.86
C LEU A 32 44.16 0.97 -19.49
N ALA A 33 43.01 1.63 -19.45
CA ALA A 33 42.79 2.79 -18.62
C ALA A 33 41.81 2.33 -17.52
N ALA A 34 42.39 1.86 -16.42
CA ALA A 34 41.67 1.50 -15.21
C ALA A 34 41.15 2.78 -14.56
N GLY A 35 39.87 3.13 -14.84
CA GLY A 35 39.06 3.89 -13.91
C GLY A 35 38.51 2.93 -12.88
N PRO A 36 38.49 3.26 -11.59
CA PRO A 36 37.91 2.34 -10.61
C PRO A 36 36.39 2.29 -10.77
N MET A 37 35.90 1.26 -11.44
CA MET A 37 34.56 0.76 -11.18
C MET A 37 34.61 0.17 -9.77
N SER A 38 34.49 1.04 -8.76
CA SER A 38 34.06 0.66 -7.44
C SER A 38 32.57 0.34 -7.50
N ALA A 39 32.22 -0.75 -8.17
CA ALA A 39 31.07 -1.54 -7.75
C ALA A 39 31.43 -1.90 -6.30
N LEU A 40 30.85 -1.16 -5.34
CA LEU A 40 30.85 -1.54 -3.95
C LEU A 40 30.29 -2.96 -3.92
N ALA A 41 31.18 -3.93 -3.80
CA ALA A 41 30.84 -5.27 -3.40
C ALA A 41 30.25 -5.10 -1.99
N GLN A 42 28.94 -4.89 -1.91
CA GLN A 42 28.22 -5.09 -0.66
C GLN A 42 28.45 -6.55 -0.32
N GLY A 43 29.30 -6.79 0.68
CA GLY A 43 29.53 -8.14 1.18
C GLY A 43 28.21 -8.81 1.47
N ALA A 44 28.12 -10.13 1.34
CA ALA A 44 26.92 -10.89 1.63
C ALA A 44 26.36 -10.43 3.00
N PRO A 45 25.02 -10.24 3.12
CA PRO A 45 24.42 -9.76 4.36
C PRO A 45 24.84 -10.62 5.54
N LYS A 46 25.36 -10.00 6.58
CA LYS A 46 25.83 -10.70 7.79
C LYS A 46 24.62 -11.20 8.57
N ARG A 47 24.64 -12.47 8.97
CA ARG A 47 23.63 -13.02 9.89
C ARG A 47 23.96 -12.65 11.33
N GLY A 48 22.92 -12.37 12.11
CA GLY A 48 23.02 -12.07 13.54
C GLY A 48 22.51 -10.70 13.94
N GLY A 49 22.49 -10.46 15.23
CA GLY A 49 22.02 -9.21 15.85
C GLY A 49 20.51 -9.14 16.04
N VAL A 50 20.10 -8.33 17.02
CA VAL A 50 18.68 -8.06 17.33
C VAL A 50 18.38 -6.60 16.97
N LEU A 51 17.45 -6.40 16.05
CA LEU A 51 16.99 -5.08 15.66
C LEU A 51 15.99 -4.54 16.69
N LYS A 52 16.21 -3.31 17.18
CA LYS A 52 15.30 -2.62 18.07
C LYS A 52 14.54 -1.54 17.30
N VAL A 53 13.21 -1.65 17.28
CA VAL A 53 12.32 -0.78 16.50
C VAL A 53 11.39 -0.01 17.42
N SER A 54 11.25 1.29 17.21
CA SER A 54 10.17 2.08 17.81
C SER A 54 8.88 1.80 17.04
N GLY A 55 8.01 0.95 17.60
CA GLY A 55 6.70 0.62 17.03
C GLY A 55 5.69 1.74 17.30
N THR A 56 4.94 2.13 16.28
CA THR A 56 4.05 3.31 16.32
C THR A 56 2.66 3.04 16.91
N ALA A 57 2.28 1.78 17.06
CA ALA A 57 0.97 1.39 17.59
C ALA A 57 1.05 0.02 18.27
N ASN A 58 0.19 -0.21 19.28
CA ASN A 58 -0.05 -1.56 19.78
C ASN A 58 -0.81 -2.38 18.71
N PRO A 59 -0.42 -3.63 18.42
CA PRO A 59 -1.19 -4.46 17.48
C PRO A 59 -2.65 -4.63 17.92
N SER A 60 -3.57 -4.62 16.97
CA SER A 60 -4.97 -4.94 17.26
C SER A 60 -5.19 -6.46 17.37
N SER A 61 -4.43 -7.23 16.61
CA SER A 61 -4.32 -8.69 16.63
C SER A 61 -3.06 -9.11 15.89
N LEU A 62 -2.48 -10.23 16.30
CA LEU A 62 -1.38 -10.89 15.58
C LEU A 62 -1.87 -12.03 14.69
N ASP A 63 -3.17 -12.20 14.54
CA ASP A 63 -3.78 -13.08 13.54
C ASP A 63 -4.17 -12.28 12.28
N PRO A 64 -3.69 -12.65 11.09
CA PRO A 64 -3.95 -11.90 9.86
C PRO A 64 -5.43 -11.77 9.51
N ALA A 65 -6.24 -12.76 9.87
CA ALA A 65 -7.68 -12.75 9.56
C ALA A 65 -8.47 -11.81 10.47
N THR A 66 -8.11 -11.69 11.75
CA THR A 66 -8.88 -10.93 12.74
C THR A 66 -8.35 -9.53 13.02
N GLY A 67 -7.08 -9.26 12.70
CA GLY A 67 -6.49 -7.93 12.82
C GLY A 67 -7.17 -6.92 11.89
N GLY A 68 -7.57 -5.75 12.42
CA GLY A 68 -8.25 -4.69 11.68
C GLY A 68 -7.40 -3.46 11.39
N ALA A 69 -6.32 -3.25 12.13
CA ALA A 69 -5.50 -2.06 11.99
C ALA A 69 -4.45 -2.19 10.86
N GLY A 70 -4.29 -1.13 10.07
CA GLY A 70 -3.24 -1.07 9.05
C GLY A 70 -1.82 -1.16 9.64
N SER A 71 -1.64 -0.71 10.89
CA SER A 71 -0.38 -0.78 11.63
C SER A 71 0.06 -2.21 12.00
N ASP A 72 -0.87 -3.18 12.04
CA ASP A 72 -0.53 -4.56 12.38
C ASP A 72 0.43 -5.20 11.39
N HIS A 73 0.41 -4.77 10.11
CA HIS A 73 1.23 -5.35 9.05
C HIS A 73 2.72 -5.39 9.39
N THR A 74 3.23 -4.35 10.06
CA THR A 74 4.65 -4.28 10.42
C THR A 74 5.08 -5.41 11.36
N TYR A 75 4.16 -5.91 12.18
CA TYR A 75 4.37 -7.06 13.05
C TYR A 75 4.08 -8.38 12.32
N LEU A 76 2.97 -8.43 11.58
CA LEU A 76 2.53 -9.64 10.86
C LEU A 76 3.59 -10.12 9.86
N TRP A 77 4.20 -9.21 9.08
CA TRP A 77 5.24 -9.57 8.10
C TRP A 77 6.53 -10.14 8.73
N THR A 78 6.71 -10.04 10.03
CA THR A 78 7.81 -10.75 10.69
C THR A 78 7.51 -12.23 10.85
N MET A 79 6.24 -12.60 11.08
CA MET A 79 5.81 -13.93 11.47
C MET A 79 5.13 -14.72 10.35
N TYR A 80 4.71 -14.02 9.28
CA TYR A 80 3.96 -14.63 8.19
C TYR A 80 4.57 -14.28 6.84
N ASP A 81 4.78 -15.31 6.02
CA ASP A 81 4.92 -15.15 4.58
C ASP A 81 3.55 -15.23 3.91
N THR A 82 3.47 -14.72 2.69
CA THR A 82 2.26 -14.71 1.88
C THR A 82 2.32 -15.73 0.74
N LEU A 83 1.16 -16.22 0.30
CA LEU A 83 1.06 -17.12 -0.85
C LEU A 83 1.65 -16.49 -2.12
N VAL A 84 1.38 -15.22 -2.31
CA VAL A 84 1.91 -14.39 -3.40
C VAL A 84 2.73 -13.27 -2.78
N GLU A 85 3.81 -12.86 -3.40
CA GLU A 85 4.55 -11.65 -3.04
C GLU A 85 4.22 -10.52 -3.98
N TRP A 86 4.56 -9.30 -3.56
CA TRP A 86 4.40 -8.09 -4.37
C TRP A 86 5.76 -7.50 -4.72
N ASP A 87 6.01 -7.35 -6.01
CA ASP A 87 7.15 -6.57 -6.51
C ASP A 87 6.79 -5.08 -6.51
N TYR A 88 7.34 -4.34 -5.56
CA TYR A 88 7.07 -2.92 -5.40
C TYR A 88 7.71 -2.04 -6.49
N ALA A 89 8.72 -2.54 -7.19
CA ALA A 89 9.33 -1.81 -8.30
C ALA A 89 8.53 -1.97 -9.59
N ALA A 90 8.10 -3.21 -9.88
CA ALA A 90 7.31 -3.53 -11.06
C ALA A 90 5.79 -3.37 -10.85
N LEU A 91 5.34 -3.10 -9.61
CA LEU A 91 3.94 -2.99 -9.22
C LEU A 91 3.09 -4.18 -9.66
N LYS A 92 3.58 -5.38 -9.46
CA LYS A 92 2.92 -6.61 -9.86
C LYS A 92 3.09 -7.74 -8.85
N PRO A 93 2.14 -8.71 -8.80
CA PRO A 93 2.32 -9.92 -8.01
C PRO A 93 3.43 -10.79 -8.59
N ILE A 94 4.19 -11.44 -7.71
CA ILE A 94 5.22 -12.43 -8.03
C ILE A 94 5.04 -13.67 -7.14
N PRO A 95 5.54 -14.86 -7.54
CA PRO A 95 5.42 -16.06 -6.74
C PRO A 95 6.05 -15.92 -5.34
N GLY A 96 5.23 -16.09 -4.30
CA GLY A 96 5.63 -16.18 -2.89
C GLY A 96 5.80 -17.63 -2.44
N MET A 97 5.04 -18.05 -1.41
CA MET A 97 4.95 -19.46 -0.98
C MET A 97 4.29 -20.34 -2.04
N ALA A 98 3.49 -19.76 -2.94
CA ALA A 98 2.88 -20.44 -4.07
C ALA A 98 3.10 -19.65 -5.37
N SER A 99 3.04 -20.37 -6.49
CA SER A 99 2.78 -19.83 -7.82
C SER A 99 1.31 -20.04 -8.17
N TRP A 100 0.81 -19.33 -9.19
CA TRP A 100 -0.57 -19.45 -9.62
C TRP A 100 -0.68 -19.51 -11.14
N ALA A 101 -1.82 -20.06 -11.61
CA ALA A 101 -2.24 -20.03 -13.01
C ALA A 101 -3.76 -19.92 -13.07
N TYR A 102 -4.27 -19.31 -14.13
CA TYR A 102 -5.69 -19.26 -14.46
C TYR A 102 -5.94 -20.12 -15.71
N PRO A 103 -6.31 -21.42 -15.57
CA PRO A 103 -6.69 -22.24 -16.73
C PRO A 103 -7.95 -21.72 -17.41
N ASP A 104 -8.81 -21.04 -16.69
CA ASP A 104 -9.97 -20.30 -17.18
C ASP A 104 -10.26 -19.09 -16.28
N PRO A 105 -11.08 -18.10 -16.70
CA PRO A 105 -11.31 -16.88 -15.95
C PRO A 105 -11.92 -17.06 -14.54
N LYS A 106 -12.47 -18.21 -14.22
CA LYS A 106 -13.10 -18.51 -12.93
C LYS A 106 -12.38 -19.59 -12.14
N THR A 107 -11.23 -20.04 -12.59
CA THR A 107 -10.43 -21.05 -11.88
C THR A 107 -9.01 -20.55 -11.70
N MET A 108 -8.57 -20.43 -10.44
CA MET A 108 -7.17 -20.19 -10.10
C MET A 108 -6.58 -21.48 -9.50
N VAL A 109 -5.46 -21.93 -10.02
CA VAL A 109 -4.70 -23.06 -9.46
C VAL A 109 -3.49 -22.50 -8.74
N LEU A 110 -3.37 -22.78 -7.44
CA LEU A 110 -2.20 -22.48 -6.61
C LEU A 110 -1.32 -23.72 -6.50
N THR A 111 -0.02 -23.55 -6.78
CA THR A 111 1.00 -24.60 -6.58
C THR A 111 1.97 -24.15 -5.50
N ILE A 112 1.93 -24.83 -4.34
CA ILE A 112 2.70 -24.51 -3.15
C ILE A 112 4.12 -25.03 -3.31
N LYS A 113 5.13 -24.27 -2.88
CA LYS A 113 6.52 -24.70 -2.85
C LYS A 113 6.70 -25.79 -1.80
N PRO A 114 7.45 -26.86 -2.11
CA PRO A 114 7.70 -27.93 -1.14
C PRO A 114 8.60 -27.49 0.02
N GLY A 115 8.49 -28.18 1.15
CA GLY A 115 9.40 -28.03 2.30
C GLY A 115 9.12 -26.83 3.21
N ILE A 116 8.04 -26.06 2.98
CA ILE A 116 7.65 -24.97 3.87
C ILE A 116 7.02 -25.55 5.15
N THR A 117 7.48 -25.08 6.30
CA THR A 117 6.92 -25.46 7.60
C THR A 117 6.49 -24.22 8.39
N PHE A 118 5.47 -24.38 9.20
CA PHE A 118 5.08 -23.40 10.22
C PHE A 118 6.07 -23.42 11.40
N HIS A 119 5.99 -22.40 12.26
CA HIS A 119 6.85 -22.27 13.45
C HIS A 119 6.68 -23.42 14.45
N ASP A 120 5.55 -24.12 14.43
CA ASP A 120 5.29 -25.33 15.22
C ASP A 120 5.83 -26.62 14.56
N GLY A 121 6.44 -26.51 13.39
CA GLY A 121 7.01 -27.62 12.63
C GLY A 121 6.01 -28.37 11.74
N THR A 122 4.73 -28.01 11.76
CA THR A 122 3.73 -28.62 10.86
C THR A 122 3.92 -28.13 9.41
N PRO A 123 3.58 -28.94 8.38
CA PRO A 123 3.78 -28.56 6.99
C PRO A 123 2.79 -27.48 6.55
N CYS A 124 3.26 -26.54 5.72
CA CYS A 124 2.41 -25.60 4.99
C CYS A 124 2.12 -26.19 3.60
N ASP A 125 1.15 -27.05 3.52
CA ASP A 125 0.73 -27.81 2.34
C ASP A 125 -0.62 -27.33 1.78
N ALA A 126 -1.19 -28.08 0.84
CA ALA A 126 -2.47 -27.76 0.22
C ALA A 126 -3.63 -27.75 1.23
N GLN A 127 -3.60 -28.60 2.26
CA GLN A 127 -4.63 -28.60 3.31
C GLN A 127 -4.54 -27.33 4.18
N ALA A 128 -3.33 -26.89 4.48
CA ALA A 128 -3.11 -25.66 5.22
C ALA A 128 -3.59 -24.43 4.43
N VAL A 129 -3.32 -24.37 3.13
CA VAL A 129 -3.80 -23.27 2.26
C VAL A 129 -5.33 -23.29 2.19
N LYS A 130 -5.96 -24.44 1.96
CA LYS A 130 -7.43 -24.57 1.99
C LYS A 130 -8.01 -24.08 3.32
N PHE A 131 -7.46 -24.54 4.45
CA PHE A 131 -7.92 -24.11 5.78
C PHE A 131 -7.89 -22.58 5.93
N ASN A 132 -6.78 -21.94 5.55
CA ASN A 132 -6.62 -20.49 5.70
C ASN A 132 -7.58 -19.70 4.82
N LEU A 133 -7.73 -20.07 3.55
CA LEU A 133 -8.65 -19.39 2.64
C LEU A 133 -10.11 -19.58 3.06
N ASP A 134 -10.51 -20.79 3.47
CA ASP A 134 -11.86 -21.05 3.96
C ASP A 134 -12.11 -20.31 5.27
N ARG A 135 -11.16 -20.33 6.23
CA ARG A 135 -11.26 -19.58 7.47
C ARG A 135 -11.40 -18.08 7.20
N GLY A 136 -10.56 -17.50 6.32
CA GLY A 136 -10.64 -16.10 5.94
C GLY A 136 -12.00 -15.68 5.39
N ARG A 137 -12.68 -16.57 4.68
CA ARG A 137 -14.02 -16.35 4.08
C ARG A 137 -15.16 -16.54 5.06
N THR A 138 -15.06 -17.48 6.01
CA THR A 138 -16.19 -17.96 6.82
C THR A 138 -16.13 -17.58 8.29
N GLU A 139 -14.92 -17.37 8.85
CA GLU A 139 -14.74 -16.98 10.26
C GLU A 139 -15.54 -15.71 10.58
N GLN A 140 -16.35 -15.73 11.63
CA GLN A 140 -17.21 -14.60 11.99
C GLN A 140 -16.40 -13.31 12.23
N ARG A 141 -15.25 -13.43 12.89
CA ARG A 141 -14.36 -12.33 13.24
C ARG A 141 -13.41 -11.90 12.10
N SER A 142 -13.50 -12.53 10.92
CA SER A 142 -12.60 -12.25 9.82
C SER A 142 -12.83 -10.87 9.21
N ASN A 143 -11.81 -10.05 9.19
CA ASN A 143 -11.76 -8.73 8.56
C ASN A 143 -11.33 -8.78 7.08
N ILE A 144 -10.98 -9.99 6.57
CA ILE A 144 -10.57 -10.21 5.17
C ILE A 144 -11.64 -10.88 4.31
N LYS A 145 -12.87 -11.05 4.83
CA LYS A 145 -13.99 -11.65 4.07
C LYS A 145 -14.27 -10.95 2.75
N ALA A 146 -14.27 -9.61 2.78
CA ALA A 146 -14.54 -8.80 1.60
C ALA A 146 -13.46 -8.98 0.53
N ASP A 147 -12.20 -9.11 0.94
CA ASP A 147 -11.07 -9.33 0.03
C ASP A 147 -11.18 -10.69 -0.69
N LEU A 148 -11.66 -11.72 0.00
CA LEU A 148 -11.84 -13.08 -0.52
C LEU A 148 -13.22 -13.35 -1.13
N SER A 149 -14.06 -12.33 -1.29
CA SER A 149 -15.47 -12.48 -1.72
C SER A 149 -15.66 -13.02 -3.14
N SER A 150 -14.63 -12.98 -3.97
CA SER A 150 -14.66 -13.60 -5.31
C SER A 150 -14.52 -15.12 -5.27
N ILE A 151 -14.02 -15.72 -4.17
CA ILE A 151 -13.80 -17.16 -4.06
C ILE A 151 -15.12 -17.86 -3.73
N ALA A 152 -15.56 -18.79 -4.58
CA ALA A 152 -16.71 -19.65 -4.35
C ALA A 152 -16.33 -20.92 -3.55
N SER A 153 -15.27 -21.63 -3.95
CA SER A 153 -14.77 -22.80 -3.24
C SER A 153 -13.24 -22.91 -3.33
N VAL A 154 -12.68 -23.71 -2.41
CA VAL A 154 -11.26 -24.04 -2.37
C VAL A 154 -11.14 -25.56 -2.22
N ASP A 155 -10.56 -26.23 -3.21
CA ASP A 155 -10.47 -27.68 -3.30
C ASP A 155 -9.00 -28.11 -3.39
N VAL A 156 -8.62 -29.11 -2.58
CA VAL A 156 -7.30 -29.73 -2.66
C VAL A 156 -7.29 -30.71 -3.82
N THR A 157 -6.40 -30.49 -4.78
CA THR A 157 -6.24 -31.35 -5.99
C THR A 157 -4.97 -32.16 -5.98
N GLY A 158 -4.09 -31.91 -5.02
CA GLY A 158 -2.84 -32.65 -4.80
C GLY A 158 -2.17 -32.23 -3.50
N PRO A 159 -1.09 -32.90 -3.07
CA PRO A 159 -0.42 -32.58 -1.81
C PRO A 159 0.05 -31.12 -1.69
N LEU A 160 0.43 -30.51 -2.82
CA LEU A 160 0.91 -29.13 -2.94
C LEU A 160 0.09 -28.31 -3.94
N GLN A 161 -1.13 -28.73 -4.25
CA GLN A 161 -1.95 -28.06 -5.25
C GLN A 161 -3.37 -27.81 -4.75
N VAL A 162 -3.83 -26.58 -4.95
CA VAL A 162 -5.17 -26.13 -4.58
C VAL A 162 -5.85 -25.50 -5.78
N LYS A 163 -7.08 -25.92 -6.08
CA LYS A 163 -7.97 -25.27 -7.03
C LYS A 163 -8.87 -24.30 -6.29
N VAL A 164 -8.83 -23.04 -6.68
CA VAL A 164 -9.71 -21.97 -6.19
C VAL A 164 -10.74 -21.67 -7.28
N THR A 165 -12.00 -22.00 -7.03
CA THR A 165 -13.11 -21.68 -7.94
C THR A 165 -13.66 -20.30 -7.60
N LEU A 166 -13.83 -19.44 -8.60
CA LEU A 166 -14.29 -18.06 -8.44
C LEU A 166 -15.76 -17.93 -8.87
N ALA A 167 -16.55 -17.19 -8.10
CA ALA A 167 -17.92 -16.80 -8.46
C ALA A 167 -17.95 -15.86 -9.68
N ARG A 168 -16.90 -15.03 -9.81
CA ARG A 168 -16.66 -14.10 -10.92
C ARG A 168 -15.16 -14.01 -11.21
N PRO A 169 -14.73 -13.64 -12.42
CA PRO A 169 -13.32 -13.40 -12.70
C PRO A 169 -12.71 -12.39 -11.72
N ASP A 170 -11.49 -12.66 -11.23
CA ASP A 170 -10.79 -11.74 -10.31
C ASP A 170 -9.27 -11.76 -10.54
N SER A 171 -8.80 -10.94 -11.44
CA SER A 171 -7.38 -10.73 -11.72
C SER A 171 -6.63 -9.98 -10.60
N ALA A 172 -7.36 -9.41 -9.62
CA ALA A 172 -6.76 -8.80 -8.45
C ALA A 172 -6.47 -9.82 -7.32
N LEU A 173 -6.97 -11.07 -7.43
CA LEU A 173 -6.78 -12.08 -6.39
C LEU A 173 -5.30 -12.37 -6.08
N PRO A 174 -4.36 -12.44 -7.04
CA PRO A 174 -2.94 -12.57 -6.71
C PRO A 174 -2.41 -11.42 -5.86
N ALA A 175 -2.82 -10.17 -6.13
CA ALA A 175 -2.45 -9.02 -5.31
C ALA A 175 -3.10 -9.07 -3.92
N ILE A 176 -4.32 -9.54 -3.80
CA ILE A 176 -5.01 -9.80 -2.52
C ILE A 176 -4.24 -10.83 -1.69
N LEU A 177 -3.77 -11.91 -2.34
CA LEU A 177 -2.97 -12.96 -1.70
C LEU A 177 -1.50 -12.55 -1.43
N SER A 178 -1.10 -11.34 -1.77
CA SER A 178 0.20 -10.75 -1.38
C SER A 178 0.13 -9.91 -0.10
N ASP A 179 -1.06 -9.80 0.49
CA ASP A 179 -1.31 -9.10 1.75
C ASP A 179 -1.92 -10.08 2.78
N ARG A 180 -2.63 -9.59 3.78
CA ARG A 180 -3.20 -10.37 4.90
C ARG A 180 -3.92 -11.65 4.48
N ALA A 181 -4.69 -11.58 3.40
CA ALA A 181 -5.46 -12.72 2.91
C ALA A 181 -4.59 -13.88 2.40
N GLY A 182 -3.34 -13.59 2.07
CA GLY A 182 -2.35 -14.61 1.67
C GLY A 182 -1.41 -15.05 2.78
N MET A 183 -1.48 -14.46 3.98
CA MET A 183 -0.69 -14.86 5.14
C MET A 183 -1.23 -16.18 5.71
N MET A 184 -0.36 -17.17 5.86
CA MET A 184 -0.75 -18.52 6.29
C MET A 184 -0.48 -18.74 7.77
N VAL A 185 -1.52 -19.07 8.54
CA VAL A 185 -1.41 -19.53 9.93
C VAL A 185 -1.38 -21.04 10.00
N SER A 186 -0.71 -21.61 11.01
CA SER A 186 -0.76 -23.05 11.28
C SER A 186 -2.19 -23.50 11.62
N PRO A 187 -2.80 -24.42 10.84
CA PRO A 187 -4.11 -24.96 11.16
C PRO A 187 -4.15 -25.66 12.52
N THR A 188 -3.06 -26.31 12.92
CA THR A 188 -2.92 -26.97 14.21
C THR A 188 -2.98 -25.97 15.36
N ALA A 189 -2.17 -24.92 15.27
CA ALA A 189 -2.16 -23.87 16.29
C ALA A 189 -3.48 -23.08 16.34
N ALA A 190 -4.04 -22.70 15.19
CA ALA A 190 -5.30 -21.95 15.13
C ALA A 190 -6.47 -22.73 15.73
N LYS A 191 -6.56 -24.05 15.49
CA LYS A 191 -7.59 -24.92 16.08
C LYS A 191 -7.38 -25.11 17.60
N ALA A 192 -6.14 -25.26 18.05
CA ALA A 192 -5.82 -25.47 19.46
C ALA A 192 -6.02 -24.22 20.31
N LEU A 193 -5.64 -23.05 19.78
CA LEU A 193 -5.67 -21.79 20.50
C LEU A 193 -6.99 -21.02 20.36
N GLY A 194 -7.75 -21.26 19.31
CA GLY A 194 -8.97 -20.50 19.03
C GLY A 194 -8.68 -18.99 19.01
N ASN A 195 -9.41 -18.22 19.81
CA ASN A 195 -9.22 -16.76 19.89
C ASN A 195 -7.86 -16.33 20.48
N GLU A 196 -7.18 -17.20 21.25
CA GLU A 196 -5.86 -16.88 21.76
C GLU A 196 -4.79 -16.80 20.66
N HIS A 197 -5.07 -17.32 19.45
CA HIS A 197 -4.18 -17.17 18.31
C HIS A 197 -3.93 -15.69 17.96
N ASP A 198 -4.88 -14.80 18.26
CA ASP A 198 -4.70 -13.34 18.14
C ASP A 198 -3.48 -12.82 18.91
N ARG A 199 -3.08 -13.53 19.97
CA ARG A 199 -1.98 -13.14 20.87
C ARG A 199 -0.78 -14.10 20.84
N LYS A 200 -0.99 -15.31 20.34
CA LYS A 200 0.04 -16.37 20.27
C LYS A 200 0.14 -16.89 18.82
N PRO A 201 0.59 -16.04 17.88
CA PRO A 201 0.58 -16.36 16.45
C PRO A 201 1.57 -17.47 16.09
N VAL A 202 1.18 -18.33 15.16
CA VAL A 202 2.04 -19.36 14.58
C VAL A 202 1.93 -19.28 13.06
N GLY A 203 2.94 -18.68 12.43
CA GLY A 203 3.05 -18.48 10.98
C GLY A 203 4.16 -19.29 10.34
N ALA A 204 4.53 -18.93 9.11
CA ALA A 204 5.61 -19.53 8.32
C ALA A 204 6.65 -18.48 7.87
N GLY A 205 6.70 -17.33 8.52
CA GLY A 205 7.63 -16.24 8.24
C GLY A 205 9.03 -16.46 8.84
N PRO A 206 9.95 -15.49 8.61
CA PRO A 206 11.35 -15.63 9.03
C PRO A 206 11.58 -15.56 10.55
N TRP A 207 10.66 -14.98 11.30
CA TRP A 207 10.75 -14.92 12.77
C TRP A 207 9.49 -15.49 13.41
N LYS A 208 9.66 -16.13 14.55
CA LYS A 208 8.59 -16.69 15.38
C LYS A 208 8.31 -15.80 16.57
N PHE A 209 7.08 -15.77 17.01
CA PHE A 209 6.61 -15.06 18.19
C PHE A 209 7.33 -15.53 19.47
N VAL A 210 7.70 -14.56 20.32
CA VAL A 210 8.27 -14.82 21.66
C VAL A 210 7.35 -14.25 22.73
N SER A 211 7.04 -12.96 22.69
CA SER A 211 6.20 -12.32 23.71
C SER A 211 5.57 -11.03 23.20
N TRP A 212 4.43 -10.67 23.79
CA TRP A 212 3.78 -9.39 23.61
C TRP A 212 3.19 -8.89 24.91
N ALA A 213 3.71 -7.75 25.40
CA ALA A 213 3.18 -6.97 26.49
C ALA A 213 2.51 -5.71 25.91
N ASP A 214 1.21 -5.55 26.16
CA ASP A 214 0.40 -4.46 25.58
C ASP A 214 0.98 -3.08 25.89
N ASN A 215 1.07 -2.25 24.85
CA ASN A 215 1.59 -0.89 24.89
C ASN A 215 3.03 -0.77 25.43
N GLN A 216 3.77 -1.87 25.45
CA GLN A 216 5.14 -1.91 25.95
C GLN A 216 6.09 -2.50 24.91
N LYS A 217 6.00 -3.81 24.66
CA LYS A 217 6.97 -4.51 23.84
C LYS A 217 6.37 -5.72 23.12
N LEU A 218 6.78 -5.93 21.88
CA LEU A 218 6.60 -7.18 21.13
C LEU A 218 7.96 -7.71 20.71
N VAL A 219 8.19 -9.01 20.87
CA VAL A 219 9.47 -9.67 20.56
C VAL A 219 9.24 -10.86 19.67
N VAL A 220 10.08 -10.96 18.63
CA VAL A 220 10.16 -12.11 17.74
C VAL A 220 11.60 -12.58 17.63
N SER A 221 11.82 -13.90 17.45
CA SER A 221 13.14 -14.53 17.29
C SER A 221 13.22 -15.31 15.98
N ARG A 222 14.42 -15.41 15.40
CA ARG A 222 14.63 -16.12 14.13
C ARG A 222 14.06 -17.55 14.17
N TYR A 223 13.46 -17.95 13.05
CA TYR A 223 13.04 -19.32 12.80
C TYR A 223 14.10 -20.02 11.96
N ASP A 224 14.91 -20.89 12.58
CA ASP A 224 16.07 -21.53 11.93
C ASP A 224 15.70 -22.49 10.78
N LYS A 225 14.43 -22.96 10.75
CA LYS A 225 13.91 -23.79 9.66
C LYS A 225 13.15 -22.97 8.60
N TYR A 226 13.38 -21.65 8.57
CA TYR A 226 12.78 -20.81 7.55
C TYR A 226 13.20 -21.25 6.15
N TRP A 227 12.25 -21.39 5.26
CA TRP A 227 12.42 -22.02 3.94
C TRP A 227 13.27 -21.21 2.94
N ARG A 228 13.58 -19.94 3.24
CA ARG A 228 14.44 -19.09 2.42
C ARG A 228 15.77 -18.81 3.10
N THR A 229 16.83 -18.75 2.30
CA THR A 229 18.19 -18.45 2.77
C THR A 229 18.65 -17.03 2.45
N ASP A 230 17.93 -16.35 1.55
CA ASP A 230 18.23 -15.02 1.01
C ASP A 230 17.64 -13.86 1.84
N ARG A 231 17.01 -14.18 2.98
CA ARG A 231 16.38 -13.21 3.88
C ARG A 231 16.28 -13.75 5.32
N GLY A 232 15.77 -12.91 6.26
CA GLY A 232 15.69 -13.30 7.67
C GLY A 232 17.08 -13.37 8.32
N PHE A 233 17.94 -12.37 8.09
CA PHE A 233 19.33 -12.39 8.56
C PHE A 233 19.48 -12.08 10.05
N LEU A 234 18.53 -11.35 10.67
CA LEU A 234 18.56 -10.96 12.08
C LEU A 234 18.22 -12.14 13.02
N ASP A 235 18.82 -12.18 14.20
CA ASP A 235 18.49 -13.16 15.23
C ASP A 235 17.13 -12.91 15.87
N GLY A 236 16.63 -11.65 15.80
CA GLY A 236 15.33 -11.28 16.31
C GLY A 236 15.03 -9.80 16.08
N ILE A 237 13.79 -9.43 16.42
CA ILE A 237 13.34 -8.04 16.38
C ILE A 237 12.59 -7.76 17.68
N GLU A 238 12.93 -6.64 18.33
CA GLU A 238 12.25 -6.11 19.49
C GLU A 238 11.54 -4.81 19.12
N PHE A 239 10.23 -4.76 19.25
CA PHE A 239 9.43 -3.56 19.05
C PHE A 239 9.12 -2.92 20.41
N SER A 240 9.67 -1.74 20.67
CA SER A 240 9.23 -0.87 21.77
C SER A 240 8.03 -0.07 21.29
N ILE A 241 6.85 -0.25 21.89
CA ILE A 241 5.61 0.42 21.43
C ILE A 241 5.60 1.83 22.00
N ILE A 242 5.89 2.81 21.12
CA ILE A 242 5.99 4.25 21.43
C ILE A 242 5.10 5.00 20.43
N THR A 243 3.87 5.29 20.84
CA THR A 243 2.85 5.87 19.96
C THR A 243 3.10 7.35 19.61
N GLU A 244 3.86 8.08 20.45
CA GLU A 244 4.27 9.45 20.15
C GLU A 244 5.54 9.42 19.29
N LEU A 245 5.41 9.84 18.01
CA LEU A 245 6.44 9.66 16.99
C LEU A 245 7.73 10.44 17.27
N ALA A 246 7.65 11.63 17.85
CA ALA A 246 8.84 12.38 18.22
C ALA A 246 9.61 11.73 19.38
N THR A 247 8.92 11.09 20.32
CA THR A 247 9.52 10.29 21.39
C THR A 247 10.17 9.02 20.81
N GLY A 248 9.48 8.36 19.87
CA GLY A 248 10.05 7.24 19.11
C GLY A 248 11.36 7.62 18.40
N LEU A 249 11.39 8.76 17.71
CA LEU A 249 12.62 9.27 17.09
C LEU A 249 13.71 9.58 18.10
N ARG A 250 13.37 10.22 19.24
CA ARG A 250 14.36 10.51 20.29
C ARG A 250 14.97 9.24 20.88
N SER A 251 14.21 8.15 20.99
CA SER A 251 14.76 6.86 21.46
C SER A 251 15.81 6.29 20.50
N VAL A 252 15.67 6.55 19.19
CA VAL A 252 16.68 6.16 18.19
C VAL A 252 17.92 7.07 18.28
N VAL A 253 17.72 8.38 18.43
CA VAL A 253 18.83 9.33 18.65
C VAL A 253 19.63 8.99 19.90
N ALA A 254 18.96 8.51 20.96
CA ALA A 254 19.60 8.09 22.23
C ALA A 254 20.20 6.66 22.17
N GLY A 255 20.10 5.95 21.03
CA GLY A 255 20.62 4.60 20.88
C GLY A 255 19.83 3.50 21.61
N GLN A 256 18.64 3.80 22.10
CA GLN A 256 17.74 2.82 22.74
C GLN A 256 17.05 1.93 21.71
N ASN A 257 16.70 2.50 20.56
CA ASN A 257 16.21 1.80 19.36
C ASN A 257 17.15 2.06 18.18
N ASP A 258 17.03 1.23 17.15
CA ASP A 258 17.83 1.30 15.91
C ASP A 258 17.05 1.91 14.74
N MET A 259 15.73 1.88 14.82
CA MET A 259 14.83 2.36 13.78
C MET A 259 13.56 2.98 14.36
N ALA A 260 13.14 4.11 13.79
CA ALA A 260 11.80 4.67 13.93
C ALA A 260 11.22 4.91 12.53
N TYR A 261 9.96 4.53 12.32
CA TYR A 261 9.29 4.59 11.02
C TYR A 261 7.99 5.39 11.06
N GLY A 262 7.48 5.74 9.87
CA GLY A 262 6.21 6.47 9.74
C GLY A 262 6.28 7.88 10.33
N LEU A 263 7.47 8.46 10.36
CA LEU A 263 7.70 9.77 10.96
C LEU A 263 7.12 10.88 10.08
N PRO A 264 6.58 11.97 10.67
CA PRO A 264 6.16 13.12 9.89
C PRO A 264 7.38 13.94 9.42
N PRO A 265 7.33 14.55 8.23
CA PRO A 265 8.44 15.33 7.66
C PRO A 265 8.96 16.46 8.55
N ARG A 266 8.12 17.02 9.44
CA ARG A 266 8.52 18.06 10.42
C ARG A 266 9.63 17.62 11.37
N LEU A 267 9.86 16.30 11.52
CA LEU A 267 10.92 15.75 12.35
C LEU A 267 12.27 15.62 11.64
N LYS A 268 12.33 15.89 10.32
CA LYS A 268 13.58 15.84 9.54
C LYS A 268 14.74 16.60 10.17
N PRO A 269 14.57 17.83 10.72
CA PRO A 269 15.70 18.56 11.33
C PRO A 269 16.36 17.84 12.51
N ILE A 270 15.64 16.96 13.20
CA ILE A 270 16.21 16.14 14.29
C ILE A 270 17.10 15.03 13.70
N ILE A 271 16.63 14.39 12.62
CA ILE A 271 17.37 13.31 11.94
C ILE A 271 18.65 13.87 11.31
N ASP A 272 18.56 15.03 10.62
CA ASP A 272 19.69 15.68 9.94
C ASP A 272 20.83 16.04 10.91
N LYS A 273 20.50 16.33 12.17
CA LYS A 273 21.49 16.64 13.21
C LYS A 273 22.15 15.38 13.83
N ALA A 274 21.53 14.22 13.67
CA ALA A 274 21.99 12.98 14.27
C ALA A 274 23.00 12.28 13.36
N LYS A 275 24.30 12.30 13.74
CA LYS A 275 25.41 11.80 12.91
C LYS A 275 25.31 10.31 12.55
N ASP A 276 24.67 9.50 13.41
CA ASP A 276 24.62 8.05 13.26
C ASP A 276 23.31 7.56 12.63
N LEU A 277 22.43 8.47 12.21
CA LEU A 277 21.17 8.14 11.56
C LEU A 277 21.22 8.42 10.05
N ASN A 278 20.49 7.61 9.31
CA ASN A 278 20.10 7.85 7.93
C ASN A 278 18.61 8.17 7.90
N LEU A 279 18.25 9.20 7.15
CA LEU A 279 16.87 9.40 6.71
C LEU A 279 16.64 8.51 5.48
N VAL A 280 15.69 7.59 5.56
CA VAL A 280 15.27 6.77 4.42
C VAL A 280 13.85 7.14 4.05
N THR A 281 13.64 7.55 2.80
CA THR A 281 12.34 7.95 2.25
C THR A 281 12.03 7.17 0.98
N GLY A 282 10.75 7.02 0.68
CA GLY A 282 10.28 6.43 -0.56
C GLY A 282 8.83 6.83 -0.86
N PRO A 283 8.37 6.71 -2.11
CA PRO A 283 6.98 6.99 -2.47
C PRO A 283 6.04 6.01 -1.80
N THR A 284 4.80 6.44 -1.53
CA THR A 284 3.73 5.57 -1.02
C THR A 284 2.45 5.72 -1.83
N LEU A 285 1.53 4.75 -1.65
CA LEU A 285 0.14 4.84 -2.10
C LEU A 285 -0.76 5.55 -1.06
N TYR A 286 -0.15 6.15 -0.03
CA TYR A 286 -0.88 6.80 1.05
C TYR A 286 -1.33 8.20 0.61
N CYS A 287 -2.58 8.29 0.14
CA CYS A 287 -3.18 9.49 -0.41
C CYS A 287 -3.96 10.26 0.66
N LEU A 288 -3.47 11.41 1.07
CA LEU A 288 -4.25 12.38 1.85
C LEU A 288 -5.36 12.93 0.97
N GLN A 289 -6.60 12.92 1.46
CA GLN A 289 -7.77 13.33 0.70
C GLN A 289 -8.93 13.79 1.59
N ILE A 290 -9.88 14.47 0.99
CA ILE A 290 -11.17 14.75 1.58
C ILE A 290 -12.17 13.72 1.05
N TYR A 291 -12.69 12.87 1.92
CA TYR A 291 -13.83 12.03 1.60
C TYR A 291 -15.10 12.85 1.64
N ILE A 292 -15.97 12.65 0.66
CA ILE A 292 -17.21 13.42 0.49
C ILE A 292 -18.39 12.47 0.66
N ASN A 293 -19.31 12.78 1.57
CA ASN A 293 -20.53 12.02 1.76
C ASN A 293 -21.60 12.49 0.77
N LEU A 294 -21.74 11.77 -0.33
CA LEU A 294 -22.63 12.13 -1.43
C LEU A 294 -24.13 12.11 -1.07
N ALA A 295 -24.51 11.50 0.05
CA ALA A 295 -25.91 11.45 0.51
C ALA A 295 -26.28 12.71 1.33
N LYS A 296 -25.33 13.60 1.60
CA LYS A 296 -25.57 14.82 2.38
C LYS A 296 -26.03 15.97 1.51
N LYS A 297 -26.88 16.82 2.10
CA LYS A 297 -27.39 18.05 1.48
C LYS A 297 -26.25 18.88 0.92
N HIS A 298 -26.42 19.43 -0.27
CA HIS A 298 -25.47 20.16 -1.08
C HIS A 298 -24.35 19.29 -1.70
N LEU A 299 -23.90 18.21 -1.04
CA LEU A 299 -22.85 17.32 -1.57
C LEU A 299 -23.37 16.30 -2.58
N ASP A 300 -24.68 16.16 -2.73
CA ASP A 300 -25.36 15.48 -3.84
C ASP A 300 -25.20 16.22 -5.17
N ASN A 301 -24.98 17.54 -5.14
CA ASN A 301 -24.74 18.37 -6.32
C ASN A 301 -23.26 18.31 -6.75
N VAL A 302 -23.01 17.85 -7.99
CA VAL A 302 -21.65 17.72 -8.56
C VAL A 302 -20.92 19.08 -8.62
N LYS A 303 -21.62 20.19 -8.90
CA LYS A 303 -20.99 21.53 -8.96
C LYS A 303 -20.39 21.94 -7.63
N VAL A 304 -21.01 21.59 -6.52
CA VAL A 304 -20.48 21.85 -5.17
C VAL A 304 -19.20 21.03 -4.92
N ARG A 305 -19.21 19.77 -5.31
CA ARG A 305 -18.02 18.89 -5.17
C ARG A 305 -16.87 19.34 -6.06
N GLN A 306 -17.17 19.79 -7.29
CA GLN A 306 -16.19 20.40 -8.19
C GLN A 306 -15.64 21.72 -7.63
N ALA A 307 -16.51 22.56 -7.05
CA ALA A 307 -16.08 23.79 -6.39
C ALA A 307 -15.09 23.52 -5.23
N ILE A 308 -15.36 22.51 -4.41
CA ILE A 308 -14.39 22.06 -3.38
C ILE A 308 -13.04 21.73 -4.01
N ASN A 309 -13.03 20.98 -5.11
CA ASN A 309 -11.79 20.56 -5.79
C ASN A 309 -11.02 21.76 -6.40
N PHE A 310 -11.71 22.74 -7.03
CA PHE A 310 -11.09 23.96 -7.57
C PHE A 310 -10.57 24.91 -6.48
N ALA A 311 -11.19 24.92 -5.29
CA ALA A 311 -10.78 25.78 -4.18
C ALA A 311 -9.47 25.33 -3.51
N LEU A 312 -9.03 24.08 -3.73
CA LEU A 312 -7.88 23.50 -3.05
C LEU A 312 -6.56 23.83 -3.75
N ASP A 313 -5.69 24.58 -3.08
CA ASP A 313 -4.29 24.79 -3.44
C ASP A 313 -3.45 23.61 -2.92
N ARG A 314 -3.27 22.60 -3.75
CA ARG A 314 -2.58 21.37 -3.42
C ARG A 314 -1.07 21.57 -3.27
N GLU A 315 -0.48 22.50 -4.04
CA GLU A 315 0.96 22.80 -3.94
C GLU A 315 1.26 23.48 -2.60
N SER A 316 0.46 24.48 -2.23
CA SER A 316 0.55 25.13 -0.92
C SER A 316 0.30 24.10 0.20
N PHE A 317 -0.68 23.20 0.04
CA PHE A 317 -0.94 22.13 1.01
C PHE A 317 0.30 21.26 1.23
N VAL A 318 0.94 20.76 0.16
CA VAL A 318 2.18 19.94 0.27
C VAL A 318 3.30 20.74 0.95
N LYS A 319 3.48 22.02 0.55
CA LYS A 319 4.51 22.88 1.12
C LYS A 319 4.32 23.10 2.62
N VAL A 320 3.10 23.36 3.06
CA VAL A 320 2.80 23.72 4.46
C VAL A 320 2.56 22.48 5.32
N ALA A 321 1.68 21.56 4.90
CA ALA A 321 1.33 20.39 5.70
C ALA A 321 2.41 19.30 5.73
N LEU A 322 3.16 19.15 4.62
CA LEU A 322 4.16 18.10 4.45
C LEU A 322 5.59 18.65 4.36
N SER A 323 5.81 19.92 4.72
CA SER A 323 7.14 20.57 4.63
C SER A 323 7.80 20.42 3.25
N GLY A 324 7.01 20.41 2.18
CA GLY A 324 7.45 20.18 0.80
C GLY A 324 7.80 18.72 0.47
N MET A 325 7.62 17.79 1.39
CA MET A 325 8.00 16.38 1.24
C MET A 325 6.77 15.50 0.96
N GLY A 326 6.29 15.57 -0.26
CA GLY A 326 5.14 14.81 -0.75
C GLY A 326 4.93 15.06 -2.23
N GLU A 327 4.07 14.28 -2.86
CA GLU A 327 3.64 14.46 -4.24
C GLU A 327 2.21 15.01 -4.25
N VAL A 328 1.95 16.05 -5.06
CA VAL A 328 0.57 16.55 -5.26
C VAL A 328 -0.29 15.44 -5.85
N ALA A 329 -1.41 15.15 -5.19
CA ALA A 329 -2.39 14.17 -5.68
C ALA A 329 -3.54 14.87 -6.40
N THR A 330 -3.73 14.54 -7.66
CA THR A 330 -4.86 14.99 -8.50
C THR A 330 -5.87 13.86 -8.74
N MET A 331 -5.51 12.64 -8.35
CA MET A 331 -6.33 11.42 -8.34
C MET A 331 -5.78 10.47 -7.27
N GLN A 332 -6.36 9.29 -7.11
CA GLN A 332 -6.02 8.34 -6.05
C GLN A 332 -4.87 7.39 -6.38
N LEU A 333 -4.23 7.55 -7.53
CA LEU A 333 -3.02 6.82 -7.93
C LEU A 333 -1.90 7.83 -8.18
N PRO A 334 -0.66 7.59 -7.68
CA PRO A 334 0.49 8.46 -7.93
C PRO A 334 0.96 8.36 -9.38
N LYS A 335 1.71 9.36 -9.85
CA LYS A 335 2.23 9.42 -11.23
C LYS A 335 3.05 8.19 -11.63
N SER A 336 3.71 7.55 -10.68
CA SER A 336 4.50 6.33 -10.90
C SER A 336 3.66 5.06 -11.09
N HIS A 337 2.34 5.11 -10.83
CA HIS A 337 1.50 3.93 -10.92
C HIS A 337 1.12 3.61 -12.37
N TRP A 338 1.17 2.33 -12.77
CA TRP A 338 0.87 1.89 -14.14
C TRP A 338 -0.53 2.28 -14.65
N ALA A 339 -1.51 2.40 -13.74
CA ALA A 339 -2.87 2.81 -14.06
C ALA A 339 -3.12 4.32 -13.89
N TYR A 340 -2.09 5.14 -13.68
CA TYR A 340 -2.25 6.59 -13.61
C TYR A 340 -2.78 7.15 -14.94
N GLU A 341 -3.76 8.09 -14.88
CA GLU A 341 -4.38 8.71 -16.05
C GLU A 341 -3.87 10.16 -16.24
N PRO A 342 -2.87 10.39 -17.09
CA PRO A 342 -2.26 11.71 -17.26
C PRO A 342 -3.23 12.80 -17.71
N ALA A 343 -4.27 12.42 -18.50
CA ALA A 343 -5.26 13.37 -19.01
C ALA A 343 -6.07 14.06 -17.89
N LEU A 344 -6.14 13.45 -16.71
CA LEU A 344 -6.85 14.01 -15.55
C LEU A 344 -5.94 14.83 -14.62
N ALA A 345 -4.63 14.85 -14.88
CA ALA A 345 -3.66 15.49 -13.98
C ALA A 345 -3.94 16.96 -13.69
N ASN A 346 -4.56 17.67 -14.62
CA ASN A 346 -4.89 19.10 -14.49
C ASN A 346 -6.40 19.37 -14.59
N LEU A 347 -7.24 18.42 -14.18
CA LEU A 347 -8.70 18.58 -14.22
C LEU A 347 -9.18 19.68 -13.26
N TYR A 348 -8.55 19.78 -12.08
CA TYR A 348 -8.88 20.76 -11.03
C TYR A 348 -7.64 21.58 -10.64
N PRO A 349 -7.18 22.52 -11.49
CA PRO A 349 -6.19 23.49 -11.08
C PRO A 349 -6.78 24.38 -9.96
N HIS A 350 -5.92 24.94 -9.11
CA HIS A 350 -6.39 25.89 -8.08
C HIS A 350 -7.00 27.13 -8.74
N ASP A 351 -8.32 27.24 -8.67
CA ASP A 351 -9.10 28.34 -9.23
C ASP A 351 -10.27 28.71 -8.31
N PRO A 352 -10.03 29.57 -7.30
CA PRO A 352 -11.08 30.04 -6.40
C PRO A 352 -12.18 30.85 -7.09
N ALA A 353 -11.91 31.48 -8.24
CA ALA A 353 -12.93 32.20 -9.00
C ALA A 353 -13.91 31.21 -9.64
N LYS A 354 -13.40 30.16 -10.26
CA LYS A 354 -14.21 29.07 -10.80
C LYS A 354 -15.01 28.36 -9.71
N ALA A 355 -14.40 28.13 -8.55
CA ALA A 355 -15.09 27.54 -7.40
C ALA A 355 -16.30 28.38 -6.96
N ARG A 356 -16.14 29.72 -6.80
CA ARG A 356 -17.24 30.62 -6.47
C ARG A 356 -18.33 30.64 -7.54
N ALA A 357 -17.98 30.66 -8.82
CA ALA A 357 -18.95 30.60 -9.91
C ALA A 357 -19.80 29.31 -9.84
N LEU A 358 -19.19 28.16 -9.62
CA LEU A 358 -19.91 26.87 -9.46
C LEU A 358 -20.83 26.87 -8.24
N LEU A 359 -20.41 27.46 -7.11
CA LEU A 359 -21.27 27.61 -5.93
C LEU A 359 -22.44 28.54 -6.20
N GLN A 360 -22.25 29.62 -6.95
CA GLN A 360 -23.33 30.54 -7.35
C GLN A 360 -24.32 29.80 -8.27
N GLU A 361 -23.84 29.03 -9.25
CA GLU A 361 -24.69 28.20 -10.12
C GLU A 361 -25.45 27.11 -9.34
N ALA A 362 -24.92 26.66 -8.21
CA ALA A 362 -25.57 25.72 -7.30
C ALA A 362 -26.56 26.41 -6.31
N GLY A 363 -26.73 27.73 -6.38
CA GLY A 363 -27.57 28.48 -5.46
C GLY A 363 -26.97 28.72 -4.07
N LEU A 364 -25.66 28.58 -3.93
CA LEU A 364 -24.91 28.67 -2.67
C LEU A 364 -23.90 29.83 -2.64
N GLY A 365 -24.10 30.83 -3.48
CA GLY A 365 -23.21 32.01 -3.59
C GLY A 365 -23.08 32.83 -2.32
N SER A 366 -24.07 32.78 -1.39
CA SER A 366 -24.00 33.40 -0.07
C SER A 366 -23.15 32.65 0.96
N GLY A 367 -22.61 31.49 0.58
CA GLY A 367 -21.87 30.60 1.46
C GLY A 367 -22.77 29.58 2.20
N PHE A 368 -22.13 28.54 2.74
CA PHE A 368 -22.80 27.50 3.53
C PHE A 368 -21.81 26.79 4.46
N GLU A 369 -22.33 25.98 5.37
CA GLU A 369 -21.55 25.30 6.37
C GLU A 369 -21.55 23.77 6.11
N LEU A 370 -20.41 23.11 6.40
CA LEU A 370 -20.25 21.68 6.36
C LEU A 370 -19.67 21.16 7.68
N THR A 371 -20.18 20.02 8.16
CA THR A 371 -19.63 19.30 9.30
C THR A 371 -18.50 18.39 8.83
N VAL A 372 -17.38 18.43 9.51
CA VAL A 372 -16.16 17.73 9.11
C VAL A 372 -15.63 16.85 10.22
N GLY A 373 -15.54 15.56 9.97
CA GLY A 373 -14.77 14.66 10.82
C GLY A 373 -13.27 14.91 10.66
N ASN A 374 -12.54 15.03 11.77
CA ASN A 374 -11.08 15.16 11.77
C ASN A 374 -10.50 14.50 13.02
N TYR A 375 -9.22 14.11 12.96
CA TYR A 375 -8.56 13.46 14.09
C TYR A 375 -7.91 14.47 15.03
N THR A 376 -7.60 14.03 16.25
CA THR A 376 -7.04 14.90 17.30
C THR A 376 -5.52 15.03 17.26
N ASP A 377 -4.82 14.22 16.47
CA ASP A 377 -3.36 14.36 16.33
C ASP A 377 -2.98 15.69 15.67
N GLN A 378 -1.82 16.20 16.05
CA GLN A 378 -1.32 17.52 15.63
C GLN A 378 -1.28 17.70 14.11
N ASP A 379 -0.85 16.67 13.37
CA ASP A 379 -0.73 16.75 11.92
C ASP A 379 -2.10 16.76 11.23
N SER A 380 -3.09 16.02 11.77
CA SER A 380 -4.48 16.05 11.30
C SER A 380 -5.15 17.39 11.58
N VAL A 381 -4.95 17.96 12.77
CA VAL A 381 -5.46 19.29 13.11
C VAL A 381 -4.91 20.34 12.14
N ARG A 382 -3.59 20.37 11.93
CA ARG A 382 -2.94 21.30 11.01
C ARG A 382 -3.46 21.17 9.57
N ARG A 383 -3.63 19.95 9.08
CA ARG A 383 -4.22 19.70 7.74
C ARG A 383 -5.63 20.25 7.65
N GLY A 384 -6.43 20.05 8.69
CA GLY A 384 -7.78 20.61 8.77
C GLY A 384 -7.82 22.13 8.69
N GLU A 385 -6.94 22.81 9.41
CA GLU A 385 -6.84 24.29 9.42
C GLU A 385 -6.47 24.86 8.05
N ILE A 386 -5.53 24.23 7.34
CA ILE A 386 -5.15 24.65 5.98
C ILE A 386 -6.34 24.52 5.04
N ILE A 387 -7.08 23.41 5.10
CA ILE A 387 -8.25 23.15 4.25
C ILE A 387 -9.39 24.15 4.61
N GLN A 388 -9.58 24.42 5.90
CA GLN A 388 -10.57 25.41 6.37
C GLN A 388 -10.29 26.80 5.81
N GLU A 389 -9.04 27.22 5.82
CA GLU A 389 -8.64 28.51 5.24
C GLU A 389 -8.93 28.56 3.73
N GLN A 390 -8.55 27.51 2.99
CA GLN A 390 -8.73 27.47 1.54
C GLN A 390 -10.20 27.46 1.14
N LEU A 391 -11.02 26.61 1.76
CA LEU A 391 -12.45 26.53 1.49
C LEU A 391 -13.22 27.78 1.99
N GLY A 392 -12.76 28.40 3.07
CA GLY A 392 -13.30 29.67 3.58
C GLY A 392 -13.21 30.82 2.57
N LYS A 393 -12.15 30.85 1.75
CA LYS A 393 -11.95 31.86 0.69
C LYS A 393 -13.03 31.83 -0.41
N VAL A 394 -13.75 30.73 -0.52
CA VAL A 394 -14.85 30.58 -1.49
C VAL A 394 -16.23 30.50 -0.83
N GLY A 395 -16.34 30.79 0.47
CA GLY A 395 -17.60 30.81 1.20
C GLY A 395 -18.04 29.49 1.82
N ILE A 396 -17.19 28.46 1.84
CA ILE A 396 -17.49 27.18 2.51
C ILE A 396 -16.90 27.20 3.91
N LYS A 397 -17.75 27.22 4.94
CA LYS A 397 -17.34 27.18 6.34
C LYS A 397 -17.30 25.75 6.86
N LEU A 398 -16.20 25.36 7.49
CA LEU A 398 -16.01 24.03 8.05
C LEU A 398 -16.19 24.02 9.57
N ASN A 399 -17.08 23.17 10.07
CA ASN A 399 -17.33 22.93 11.48
C ASN A 399 -16.73 21.56 11.86
N PHE A 400 -15.59 21.57 12.56
CA PHE A 400 -14.86 20.36 12.90
C PHE A 400 -15.44 19.65 14.12
N ILE A 401 -15.59 18.31 13.99
CA ILE A 401 -15.78 17.40 15.10
C ILE A 401 -14.55 16.51 15.14
N ARG A 402 -13.82 16.57 16.26
CA ARG A 402 -12.54 15.89 16.43
C ARG A 402 -12.66 14.72 17.43
N GLY A 403 -11.98 13.64 17.14
CA GLY A 403 -11.93 12.45 17.97
C GLY A 403 -10.81 11.51 17.57
N SER A 404 -10.80 10.33 18.15
CA SER A 404 -9.87 9.27 17.79
C SER A 404 -10.13 8.74 16.37
N ILE A 405 -9.12 8.14 15.74
CA ILE A 405 -9.28 7.55 14.40
C ILE A 405 -10.43 6.53 14.34
N PRO A 406 -10.53 5.54 15.27
CA PRO A 406 -11.64 4.58 15.23
C PRO A 406 -13.02 5.23 15.39
N GLU A 407 -13.14 6.22 16.28
CA GLU A 407 -14.38 6.93 16.55
C GLU A 407 -14.87 7.70 15.31
N ILE A 408 -14.06 8.62 14.80
CA ILE A 408 -14.42 9.48 13.67
C ILE A 408 -14.64 8.67 12.40
N SER A 409 -13.77 7.69 12.12
CA SER A 409 -13.92 6.80 10.96
C SER A 409 -15.18 5.94 11.07
N GLY A 410 -15.46 5.39 12.26
CA GLY A 410 -16.68 4.62 12.52
C GLY A 410 -17.96 5.45 12.33
N GLN A 411 -17.98 6.70 12.79
CA GLN A 411 -19.11 7.63 12.62
C GLN A 411 -19.29 8.07 11.16
N PHE A 412 -18.22 8.15 10.37
CA PHE A 412 -18.30 8.56 8.96
C PHE A 412 -18.65 7.41 8.03
N PHE A 413 -17.91 6.29 8.08
CA PHE A 413 -18.09 5.15 7.18
C PHE A 413 -19.13 4.14 7.68
N GLY A 414 -19.41 4.12 8.97
CA GLY A 414 -20.38 3.23 9.60
C GLY A 414 -21.83 3.60 9.28
N ASN A 415 -22.74 3.11 10.10
CA ASN A 415 -24.19 3.30 9.86
C ASN A 415 -24.69 4.71 10.16
N GLU A 416 -24.00 5.45 11.04
CA GLU A 416 -24.41 6.81 11.45
C GLU A 416 -24.28 7.84 10.32
N LYS A 417 -23.25 7.72 9.47
CA LYS A 417 -22.93 8.63 8.36
C LYS A 417 -23.00 10.12 8.80
N LYS A 418 -22.38 10.39 9.94
CA LYS A 418 -22.62 11.59 10.74
C LYS A 418 -22.16 12.87 10.07
N PHE A 419 -21.01 12.85 9.37
CA PHE A 419 -20.38 14.06 8.83
C PHE A 419 -20.63 14.22 7.34
N ASP A 420 -20.49 15.47 6.87
CA ASP A 420 -20.53 15.81 5.45
C ASP A 420 -19.22 15.47 4.76
N LEU A 421 -18.10 15.77 5.41
CA LEU A 421 -16.76 15.49 4.95
C LEU A 421 -15.95 14.73 6.00
N LEU A 422 -14.91 14.01 5.55
CA LEU A 422 -13.86 13.50 6.42
C LEU A 422 -12.49 13.84 5.80
N ILE A 423 -11.65 14.55 6.55
CA ILE A 423 -10.25 14.78 6.17
C ILE A 423 -9.40 13.64 6.72
N SER A 424 -8.95 12.78 5.83
CA SER A 424 -8.21 11.59 6.20
C SER A 424 -7.28 11.16 5.06
N ALA A 425 -6.82 9.91 5.11
CA ALA A 425 -6.02 9.31 4.06
C ALA A 425 -6.58 7.98 3.60
N TRP A 426 -6.34 7.66 2.35
CA TRP A 426 -6.44 6.30 1.81
C TRP A 426 -5.06 5.64 1.90
N THR A 427 -4.98 4.50 2.54
CA THR A 427 -3.69 3.81 2.80
C THR A 427 -3.14 3.05 1.59
N GLY A 428 -3.84 3.10 0.46
CA GLY A 428 -3.47 2.34 -0.74
C GLY A 428 -3.75 0.84 -0.64
N ARG A 429 -3.71 0.20 -1.78
CA ARG A 429 -3.76 -1.27 -1.93
C ARG A 429 -2.82 -1.66 -3.06
N PRO A 430 -2.26 -2.87 -3.05
CA PRO A 430 -1.39 -3.34 -4.12
C PRO A 430 -2.04 -3.23 -5.51
N ASP A 431 -3.26 -3.70 -5.66
CA ASP A 431 -3.99 -3.59 -6.92
C ASP A 431 -5.01 -2.43 -6.88
N PRO A 432 -5.07 -1.57 -7.92
CA PRO A 432 -6.00 -0.45 -7.95
C PRO A 432 -7.48 -0.87 -7.94
N ALA A 433 -7.83 -2.07 -8.45
CA ALA A 433 -9.20 -2.58 -8.37
C ALA A 433 -9.69 -2.75 -6.93
N MET A 434 -8.78 -3.03 -5.98
CA MET A 434 -9.11 -3.05 -4.56
C MET A 434 -9.43 -1.64 -4.04
N THR A 435 -8.63 -0.64 -4.41
CA THR A 435 -8.87 0.75 -4.02
C THR A 435 -10.22 1.24 -4.50
N TYR A 436 -10.47 1.15 -5.81
CA TYR A 436 -11.71 1.67 -6.39
C TYR A 436 -12.93 0.85 -5.97
N GLY A 437 -12.82 -0.47 -5.87
CA GLY A 437 -13.90 -1.34 -5.41
C GLY A 437 -14.32 -1.07 -3.96
N LEU A 438 -13.35 -0.86 -3.07
CA LEU A 438 -13.62 -0.55 -1.65
C LEU A 438 -14.19 0.86 -1.43
N MET A 439 -13.88 1.81 -2.32
CA MET A 439 -14.32 3.21 -2.18
C MET A 439 -15.60 3.53 -2.93
N TYR A 440 -15.87 2.90 -4.05
CA TYR A 440 -16.96 3.28 -4.95
C TYR A 440 -17.95 2.15 -5.26
N GLY A 441 -17.70 0.93 -4.77
CA GLY A 441 -18.72 -0.13 -4.79
C GLY A 441 -19.97 0.31 -4.05
N LYS A 442 -21.17 -0.02 -4.55
CA LYS A 442 -22.46 0.41 -4.01
C LYS A 442 -22.56 0.20 -2.49
N ASP A 443 -22.20 -1.00 -2.02
CA ASP A 443 -22.29 -1.40 -0.60
C ASP A 443 -20.93 -1.38 0.11
N ALA A 444 -19.90 -0.80 -0.53
CA ALA A 444 -18.55 -0.78 0.03
C ALA A 444 -18.48 0.10 1.28
N TYR A 445 -17.71 -0.37 2.28
CA TYR A 445 -17.59 0.31 3.57
C TYR A 445 -17.10 1.76 3.43
N PHE A 446 -16.11 2.00 2.56
CA PHE A 446 -15.54 3.34 2.36
C PHE A 446 -16.34 4.22 1.39
N ASN A 447 -17.43 3.73 0.80
CA ASN A 447 -18.43 4.56 0.13
C ASN A 447 -19.30 5.24 1.20
N ALA A 448 -18.90 6.43 1.63
CA ALA A 448 -19.48 7.11 2.77
C ALA A 448 -21.00 7.29 2.69
N GLY A 449 -21.52 7.68 1.54
CA GLY A 449 -22.94 7.83 1.30
C GLY A 449 -23.67 6.53 0.96
N ARG A 450 -22.92 5.47 0.63
CA ARG A 450 -23.44 4.24 -0.03
C ARG A 450 -24.32 4.57 -1.24
N VAL A 451 -23.94 5.62 -1.94
CA VAL A 451 -24.63 6.07 -3.14
C VAL A 451 -24.09 5.31 -4.34
N GLU A 452 -24.97 4.75 -5.13
CA GLU A 452 -24.66 4.24 -6.46
C GLU A 452 -24.55 5.43 -7.43
N VAL A 453 -23.32 5.82 -7.78
CA VAL A 453 -23.07 6.99 -8.63
C VAL A 453 -23.63 6.80 -10.03
N SER A 454 -23.34 5.65 -10.65
CA SER A 454 -23.91 5.24 -11.93
C SER A 454 -23.75 3.74 -12.15
N PRO A 455 -24.64 3.10 -12.95
CA PRO A 455 -24.47 1.71 -13.38
C PRO A 455 -23.16 1.48 -14.12
N GLU A 456 -22.71 2.46 -14.95
CA GLU A 456 -21.45 2.39 -15.67
C GLU A 456 -20.25 2.28 -14.72
N LEU A 457 -20.22 3.06 -13.63
CA LEU A 457 -19.16 2.94 -12.63
C LEU A 457 -19.14 1.54 -12.01
N GLN A 458 -20.29 0.99 -11.66
CA GLN A 458 -20.37 -0.36 -11.07
C GLN A 458 -19.90 -1.43 -12.08
N GLN A 459 -20.23 -1.28 -13.34
CA GLN A 459 -19.76 -2.17 -14.42
C GLN A 459 -18.23 -2.08 -14.56
N LEU A 460 -17.67 -0.89 -14.63
CA LEU A 460 -16.20 -0.68 -14.74
C LEU A 460 -15.45 -1.25 -13.51
N LEU A 461 -16.02 -1.18 -12.31
CA LEU A 461 -15.45 -1.82 -11.13
C LEU A 461 -15.35 -3.34 -11.28
N GLN A 462 -16.34 -3.99 -11.93
CA GLN A 462 -16.28 -5.41 -12.24
C GLN A 462 -15.27 -5.71 -13.36
N GLU A 463 -15.31 -4.93 -14.44
CA GLU A 463 -14.39 -5.08 -15.57
C GLU A 463 -12.91 -4.89 -15.17
N SER A 464 -12.62 -4.03 -14.17
CA SER A 464 -11.27 -3.81 -13.66
C SER A 464 -10.59 -5.07 -13.10
N ARG A 465 -11.39 -6.11 -12.80
CA ARG A 465 -10.95 -7.42 -12.30
C ARG A 465 -11.14 -8.56 -13.31
N ALA A 466 -11.67 -8.28 -14.51
CA ALA A 466 -12.07 -9.32 -15.44
C ALA A 466 -10.91 -9.88 -16.29
N SER A 467 -9.77 -9.17 -16.37
CA SER A 467 -8.65 -9.52 -17.24
C SER A 467 -7.31 -9.42 -16.52
N GLU A 468 -6.36 -10.30 -16.85
CA GLU A 468 -4.95 -10.17 -16.43
C GLU A 468 -4.14 -9.29 -17.38
N ASN A 469 -4.66 -8.98 -18.57
CA ASN A 469 -3.99 -8.12 -19.56
C ASN A 469 -3.93 -6.68 -19.04
N LEU A 470 -2.71 -6.20 -18.80
CA LEU A 470 -2.46 -4.90 -18.18
C LEU A 470 -2.99 -3.73 -19.05
N GLU A 471 -2.88 -3.80 -20.36
CA GLU A 471 -3.34 -2.74 -21.28
C GLU A 471 -4.88 -2.66 -21.29
N VAL A 472 -5.56 -3.80 -21.27
CA VAL A 472 -7.03 -3.83 -21.11
C VAL A 472 -7.44 -3.20 -19.78
N ARG A 473 -6.77 -3.59 -18.69
CA ARG A 473 -7.04 -3.02 -17.37
C ARG A 473 -6.78 -1.52 -17.31
N LYS A 474 -5.69 -1.05 -17.93
CA LYS A 474 -5.33 0.37 -17.99
C LYS A 474 -6.44 1.20 -18.66
N GLN A 475 -7.03 0.69 -19.74
CA GLN A 475 -8.17 1.35 -20.41
C GLN A 475 -9.41 1.41 -19.50
N VAL A 476 -9.69 0.33 -18.77
CA VAL A 476 -10.79 0.30 -17.80
C VAL A 476 -10.55 1.31 -16.68
N PHE A 477 -9.34 1.34 -16.12
CA PHE A 477 -8.99 2.30 -15.07
C PHE A 477 -8.99 3.75 -15.55
N SER A 478 -8.62 4.02 -16.80
CA SER A 478 -8.74 5.37 -17.38
C SER A 478 -10.19 5.86 -17.34
N LYS A 479 -11.14 5.03 -17.84
CA LYS A 479 -12.59 5.36 -17.80
C LYS A 479 -13.10 5.52 -16.37
N LEU A 480 -12.72 4.59 -15.47
CA LEU A 480 -13.13 4.59 -14.07
C LEU A 480 -12.65 5.86 -13.36
N GLN A 481 -11.37 6.22 -13.50
CA GLN A 481 -10.81 7.43 -12.92
C GLN A 481 -11.47 8.69 -13.47
N ARG A 482 -11.80 8.71 -14.76
CA ARG A 482 -12.52 9.82 -15.38
C ARG A 482 -13.86 10.05 -14.69
N ILE A 483 -14.69 9.02 -14.52
CA ILE A 483 -15.98 9.15 -13.82
C ILE A 483 -15.75 9.63 -12.38
N VAL A 484 -14.83 9.04 -11.64
CA VAL A 484 -14.55 9.40 -10.25
C VAL A 484 -14.16 10.87 -10.13
N MET A 485 -13.29 11.35 -11.01
CA MET A 485 -12.78 12.72 -10.93
C MET A 485 -13.72 13.75 -11.55
N GLU A 486 -14.36 13.48 -12.69
CA GLU A 486 -15.33 14.41 -13.29
C GLU A 486 -16.57 14.58 -12.42
N GLN A 487 -17.03 13.53 -11.75
CA GLN A 487 -18.09 13.58 -10.76
C GLN A 487 -17.61 14.09 -9.38
N ALA A 488 -16.32 14.37 -9.24
CA ALA A 488 -15.70 14.88 -8.01
C ALA A 488 -16.11 14.07 -6.76
N LEU A 489 -16.02 12.73 -6.84
CA LEU A 489 -16.45 11.84 -5.75
C LEU A 489 -15.54 11.94 -4.53
N VAL A 490 -14.35 12.49 -4.70
CA VAL A 490 -13.32 12.68 -3.70
C VAL A 490 -12.51 13.93 -4.04
N ALA A 491 -11.83 14.52 -3.07
CA ALA A 491 -10.85 15.56 -3.33
C ALA A 491 -9.45 15.10 -2.84
N PRO A 492 -8.62 14.53 -3.73
CA PRO A 492 -7.24 14.16 -3.42
C PRO A 492 -6.41 15.42 -3.14
N LEU A 493 -5.43 15.31 -2.24
CA LEU A 493 -4.56 16.41 -1.79
C LEU A 493 -3.10 16.14 -2.08
N ALA A 494 -2.58 15.04 -1.50
CA ALA A 494 -1.16 14.70 -1.61
C ALA A 494 -0.91 13.22 -1.34
N PHE A 495 0.12 12.65 -2.00
CA PHE A 495 0.74 11.40 -1.55
C PHE A 495 1.84 11.71 -0.56
N THR A 496 1.85 10.99 0.56
CA THR A 496 2.93 11.08 1.54
C THR A 496 4.12 10.24 1.10
N LEU A 497 5.29 10.54 1.65
CA LEU A 497 6.45 9.66 1.56
C LEU A 497 6.49 8.71 2.77
N GLU A 498 7.01 7.51 2.58
CA GLU A 498 7.57 6.76 3.67
C GLU A 498 8.75 7.54 4.25
N PHE A 499 8.81 7.67 5.57
CA PHE A 499 9.77 8.55 6.23
C PHE A 499 10.29 7.88 7.50
N ASN A 500 11.51 7.36 7.44
CA ASN A 500 12.09 6.52 8.47
C ASN A 500 13.47 7.05 8.91
N ALA A 501 13.73 7.02 10.20
CA ALA A 501 15.06 7.23 10.77
C ALA A 501 15.68 5.88 11.13
N ILE A 502 16.81 5.56 10.53
CA ILE A 502 17.45 4.24 10.65
C ILE A 502 18.93 4.44 11.01
N HIS A 503 19.39 3.77 12.08
CA HIS A 503 20.79 3.81 12.49
C HIS A 503 21.71 3.22 11.40
N LYS A 504 22.85 3.82 11.16
CA LYS A 504 23.83 3.45 10.10
C LYS A 504 24.30 2.00 10.17
N LYS A 505 24.28 1.38 11.35
CA LYS A 505 24.60 -0.05 11.51
C LYS A 505 23.55 -0.99 10.90
N VAL A 506 22.34 -0.50 10.60
CA VAL A 506 21.27 -1.29 9.97
C VAL A 506 21.35 -1.09 8.46
N GLN A 507 21.49 -2.17 7.73
CA GLN A 507 21.67 -2.19 6.28
C GLN A 507 20.52 -2.97 5.61
N GLY A 508 20.30 -2.72 4.31
CA GLY A 508 19.38 -3.52 3.49
C GLY A 508 17.91 -3.07 3.51
N TYR A 509 17.57 -1.97 4.21
CA TYR A 509 16.20 -1.46 4.20
C TYR A 509 15.81 -0.94 2.82
N LYS A 510 14.61 -1.36 2.37
CA LYS A 510 14.01 -0.89 1.13
C LYS A 510 12.62 -0.33 1.42
N PRO A 511 12.37 0.94 1.12
CA PRO A 511 11.03 1.51 1.16
C PRO A 511 10.07 0.74 0.27
N ASN A 512 8.79 0.74 0.66
CA ASN A 512 7.76 0.11 -0.16
C ASN A 512 6.52 1.00 -0.28
N LEU A 513 5.77 0.83 -1.36
CA LEU A 513 4.62 1.68 -1.67
C LEU A 513 3.48 1.61 -0.66
N LEU A 514 3.43 0.60 0.21
CA LEU A 514 2.44 0.55 1.28
C LEU A 514 2.86 1.39 2.50
N GLY A 515 4.09 1.93 2.51
CA GLY A 515 4.62 2.75 3.61
C GLY A 515 4.69 2.01 4.96
N LYS A 516 4.81 0.69 4.92
CA LYS A 516 4.84 -0.18 6.11
C LYS A 516 6.13 -0.97 6.10
N PRO A 517 6.99 -0.86 7.13
CA PRO A 517 8.29 -1.50 7.14
C PRO A 517 8.23 -3.01 6.98
N LYS A 518 9.11 -3.54 6.13
CA LYS A 518 9.46 -4.96 6.04
C LYS A 518 10.92 -5.14 6.45
N TYR A 519 11.20 -6.19 7.19
CA TYR A 519 12.51 -6.38 7.85
C TYR A 519 13.31 -7.53 7.25
N GLU A 520 12.75 -8.27 6.33
CA GLU A 520 13.28 -9.54 5.80
C GLU A 520 14.68 -9.46 5.18
N PHE A 521 15.04 -8.29 4.63
CA PHE A 521 16.35 -8.05 4.02
C PHE A 521 17.34 -7.33 4.93
N LEU A 522 16.95 -7.00 6.16
CA LEU A 522 17.80 -6.25 7.06
C LEU A 522 18.92 -7.12 7.64
N SER A 523 20.10 -6.50 7.76
CA SER A 523 21.25 -7.04 8.47
C SER A 523 21.88 -5.96 9.33
N MET A 524 22.70 -6.35 10.30
CA MET A 524 23.42 -5.43 11.19
C MET A 524 24.93 -5.59 11.04
N THR A 525 25.66 -4.46 11.03
CA THR A 525 27.14 -4.40 10.96
C THR A 525 27.73 -4.15 12.33
#